data_74395b28f257bf48f1dd49873cf8512c
#
_entry.id   74395b28f257bf48f1dd49873cf8512c
#
_cell.length_a   1.000
_cell.length_b   1.000
_cell.length_c   1.000
_cell.angle_alpha   90.00
_cell.angle_beta   90.00
_cell.angle_gamma   90.00
#
_symmetry.space_group_name_H-M   'P 1'
#
loop_
_entity.id
_entity.type
_entity.pdbx_description
1 polymer ?
#
loop_
_entity_poly.entity_id
_entity_poly.type
_entity_poly.pdbx_seq_one_letter_code
_entity_poly.pdbx_strand_id
1 'polypeptide(L)'
;IGGKTGFTEKARRTLVTASTKDSKTCIVVTLNDGNDFEDHKDLCDSVFAKYERVLLIDKDSLVIDSSDPSKYYVQESYYALLTEEEKKQVKITYDLHANSEEEEVGVVQIYLKDELLGTEKIYQKKDETLSKEGFLQKFFRWLFGW
;
A
#
# COMPACT_ATOMS: atom_id res chain seq x y z
N ILE A 1 21.06 -6.71 8.41
CA ILE A 1 22.00 -5.87 7.62
C ILE A 1 22.73 -6.77 6.65
N GLY A 2 22.75 -6.40 5.39
CA GLY A 2 23.56 -7.01 4.33
C GLY A 2 24.32 -5.93 3.57
N GLY A 3 25.48 -6.28 3.00
CA GLY A 3 26.25 -5.31 2.24
C GLY A 3 27.35 -5.94 1.40
N LYS A 4 27.93 -5.13 0.51
CA LYS A 4 29.04 -5.51 -0.37
C LYS A 4 30.00 -4.35 -0.53
N THR A 5 31.27 -4.60 -0.29
CA THR A 5 32.35 -3.68 -0.59
C THR A 5 32.87 -3.91 -2.01
N GLY A 6 33.42 -2.88 -2.60
CA GLY A 6 34.14 -2.94 -3.87
C GLY A 6 35.29 -1.94 -3.92
N PHE A 7 36.22 -2.17 -4.83
CA PHE A 7 37.33 -1.25 -5.11
C PHE A 7 37.72 -1.31 -6.58
N THR A 8 37.85 -0.15 -7.20
CA THR A 8 38.50 0.01 -8.49
C THR A 8 39.39 1.23 -8.48
N GLU A 9 40.36 1.33 -9.37
CA GLU A 9 41.25 2.49 -9.45
C GLU A 9 40.52 3.81 -9.74
N LYS A 10 39.38 3.75 -10.48
CA LYS A 10 38.56 4.91 -10.80
C LYS A 10 37.54 5.24 -9.71
N ALA A 11 36.78 4.26 -9.25
CA ALA A 11 35.70 4.47 -8.26
C ALA A 11 36.23 4.45 -6.82
N ARG A 12 37.51 4.06 -6.64
CA ARG A 12 38.10 3.90 -5.31
C ARG A 12 37.28 2.91 -4.47
N ARG A 13 37.17 3.19 -3.20
CA ARG A 13 36.40 2.39 -2.27
C ARG A 13 34.89 2.61 -2.50
N THR A 14 34.13 1.52 -2.59
CA THR A 14 32.69 1.56 -2.77
C THR A 14 32.04 0.64 -1.75
N LEU A 15 30.90 1.06 -1.22
CA LEU A 15 30.10 0.27 -0.29
C LEU A 15 28.62 0.39 -0.66
N VAL A 16 27.90 -0.72 -0.64
CA VAL A 16 26.46 -0.75 -0.62
C VAL A 16 26.00 -1.54 0.60
N THR A 17 25.04 -1.02 1.35
CA THR A 17 24.41 -1.72 2.46
C THR A 17 22.89 -1.63 2.38
N ALA A 18 22.22 -2.66 2.90
CA ALA A 18 20.79 -2.66 3.16
C ALA A 18 20.56 -2.96 4.65
N SER A 19 19.82 -2.12 5.32
CA SER A 19 19.46 -2.25 6.73
C SER A 19 17.95 -2.18 6.89
N THR A 20 17.36 -3.07 7.69
CA THR A 20 15.92 -3.08 7.96
C THR A 20 15.67 -2.85 9.44
N LYS A 21 14.76 -1.93 9.76
CA LYS A 21 14.28 -1.61 11.10
C LYS A 21 12.81 -1.21 11.04
N ASP A 22 11.98 -1.78 11.93
CA ASP A 22 10.55 -1.46 12.04
C ASP A 22 9.80 -1.53 10.69
N SER A 23 10.05 -2.59 9.92
CA SER A 23 9.50 -2.81 8.56
C SER A 23 9.87 -1.71 7.54
N LYS A 24 10.93 -0.95 7.80
CA LYS A 24 11.53 0.03 6.88
C LYS A 24 12.88 -0.50 6.42
N THR A 25 13.19 -0.38 5.13
CA THR A 25 14.50 -0.76 4.58
C THR A 25 15.20 0.49 4.06
N CYS A 26 16.40 0.72 4.55
CA CYS A 26 17.31 1.76 4.07
C CYS A 26 18.41 1.10 3.24
N ILE A 27 18.63 1.60 2.03
CA ILE A 27 19.73 1.22 1.16
C ILE A 27 20.63 2.42 0.98
N VAL A 28 21.92 2.26 1.30
CA VAL A 28 22.93 3.30 1.13
C VAL A 28 23.99 2.82 0.17
N VAL A 29 24.43 3.72 -0.71
CA VAL A 29 25.53 3.49 -1.66
C VAL A 29 26.49 4.65 -1.59
N THR A 30 27.77 4.38 -1.29
CA THR A 30 28.84 5.37 -1.34
C THR A 30 29.92 4.98 -2.32
N LEU A 31 30.53 6.00 -2.94
CA LEU A 31 31.62 5.89 -3.89
C LEU A 31 32.75 6.82 -3.45
N ASN A 32 33.98 6.31 -3.46
CA ASN A 32 35.18 7.07 -3.07
C ASN A 32 35.07 7.70 -1.67
N ASP A 33 34.52 6.95 -0.74
CA ASP A 33 34.30 7.38 0.63
C ASP A 33 35.28 6.65 1.57
N GLY A 34 36.07 7.42 2.30
CA GLY A 34 37.05 6.89 3.25
C GLY A 34 36.44 6.46 4.59
N ASN A 35 35.24 6.92 4.89
CA ASN A 35 34.53 6.68 6.15
C ASN A 35 33.21 5.91 5.95
N ASP A 36 33.11 5.17 4.84
CA ASP A 36 31.90 4.56 4.30
C ASP A 36 31.03 3.78 5.33
N PHE A 37 31.63 3.06 6.26
CA PHE A 37 30.88 2.29 7.27
C PHE A 37 30.17 3.20 8.29
N GLU A 38 30.80 4.27 8.74
CA GLU A 38 30.23 5.22 9.69
C GLU A 38 29.16 6.07 8.99
N ASP A 39 29.47 6.57 7.78
CA ASP A 39 28.52 7.34 6.96
C ASP A 39 27.27 6.54 6.63
N HIS A 40 27.40 5.24 6.30
CA HIS A 40 26.26 4.36 6.08
C HIS A 40 25.41 4.20 7.33
N LYS A 41 26.04 4.04 8.49
CA LYS A 41 25.32 3.95 9.77
C LYS A 41 24.55 5.23 10.06
N ASP A 42 25.20 6.38 9.96
CA ASP A 42 24.61 7.68 10.28
C ASP A 42 23.47 8.05 9.32
N LEU A 43 23.63 7.75 8.04
CA LEU A 43 22.56 7.90 7.03
C LEU A 43 21.35 7.02 7.34
N CYS A 44 21.57 5.75 7.64
CA CYS A 44 20.47 4.85 8.02
C CYS A 44 19.76 5.27 9.30
N ASP A 45 20.53 5.65 10.33
CA ASP A 45 19.97 6.14 11.61
C ASP A 45 19.13 7.40 11.38
N SER A 46 19.62 8.34 10.57
CA SER A 46 18.87 9.55 10.18
C SER A 46 17.57 9.22 9.44
N VAL A 47 17.60 8.31 8.47
CA VAL A 47 16.41 7.90 7.70
C VAL A 47 15.40 7.21 8.62
N PHE A 48 15.84 6.27 9.46
CA PHE A 48 14.95 5.54 10.36
C PHE A 48 14.32 6.45 11.43
N ALA A 49 15.01 7.50 11.85
CA ALA A 49 14.48 8.51 12.77
C ALA A 49 13.48 9.45 12.10
N LYS A 50 13.68 9.76 10.80
CA LYS A 50 12.92 10.79 10.09
C LYS A 50 11.60 10.25 9.47
N TYR A 51 11.62 9.02 8.97
CA TYR A 51 10.50 8.44 8.25
C TYR A 51 9.77 7.41 9.09
N GLU A 52 8.45 7.44 9.04
CA GLU A 52 7.57 6.42 9.61
C GLU A 52 6.83 5.66 8.53
N ARG A 53 6.58 4.38 8.77
CA ARG A 53 5.71 3.56 7.92
C ARG A 53 4.26 3.79 8.34
N VAL A 54 3.52 4.49 7.48
CA VAL A 54 2.14 4.91 7.74
C VAL A 54 1.19 4.05 6.91
N LEU A 55 0.16 3.49 7.55
CA LEU A 55 -0.96 2.84 6.87
C LEU A 55 -1.88 3.93 6.31
N LEU A 56 -2.03 4.00 5.00
CA LEU A 56 -2.86 4.99 4.31
C LEU A 56 -4.20 4.41 3.85
N ILE A 57 -4.21 3.16 3.41
CA ILE A 57 -5.42 2.40 3.09
C ILE A 57 -5.36 1.07 3.82
N ASP A 58 -6.40 0.79 4.57
CA ASP A 58 -6.56 -0.48 5.26
C ASP A 58 -7.57 -1.36 4.51
N LYS A 59 -7.13 -2.55 4.08
CA LYS A 59 -7.99 -3.51 3.39
C LYS A 59 -9.16 -4.00 4.23
N ASP A 60 -9.01 -4.01 5.55
CA ASP A 60 -9.99 -4.56 6.49
C ASP A 60 -10.99 -3.50 6.98
N SER A 61 -10.70 -2.20 6.76
CA SER A 61 -11.52 -1.09 7.26
C SER A 61 -11.73 0.04 6.25
N LEU A 62 -11.82 -0.28 4.95
CA LEU A 62 -12.12 0.71 3.91
C LEU A 62 -13.57 1.19 4.01
N VAL A 63 -13.77 2.47 4.31
CA VAL A 63 -15.08 3.12 4.34
C VAL A 63 -15.14 4.19 3.27
N ILE A 64 -15.91 3.96 2.20
CA ILE A 64 -16.18 4.94 1.14
C ILE A 64 -17.60 5.50 1.28
N ASP A 65 -18.55 4.64 1.60
CA ASP A 65 -19.94 4.99 1.83
C ASP A 65 -20.29 4.75 3.31
N SER A 66 -20.67 5.82 4.02
CA SER A 66 -21.02 5.76 5.44
C SER A 66 -22.35 5.04 5.70
N SER A 67 -23.21 4.88 4.68
CA SER A 67 -24.48 4.15 4.77
C SER A 67 -24.27 2.63 4.75
N ASP A 68 -23.22 2.16 4.10
CA ASP A 68 -22.79 0.75 4.11
C ASP A 68 -21.26 0.65 4.15
N PRO A 69 -20.65 0.71 5.35
CA PRO A 69 -19.21 0.66 5.53
C PRO A 69 -18.55 -0.63 5.05
N SER A 70 -19.32 -1.71 4.89
CA SER A 70 -18.80 -3.02 4.50
C SER A 70 -18.88 -3.30 3.00
N LYS A 71 -19.51 -2.40 2.25
CA LYS A 71 -19.81 -2.59 0.83
C LYS A 71 -18.58 -2.70 -0.06
N TYR A 72 -17.55 -1.92 0.23
CA TYR A 72 -16.35 -1.83 -0.58
C TYR A 72 -15.13 -2.41 0.13
N TYR A 73 -14.16 -2.89 -0.65
CA TYR A 73 -12.88 -3.36 -0.13
C TYR A 73 -11.76 -3.18 -1.16
N VAL A 74 -10.53 -3.18 -0.68
CA VAL A 74 -9.31 -3.33 -1.49
C VAL A 74 -8.65 -4.66 -1.16
N GLN A 75 -7.85 -5.21 -2.07
CA GLN A 75 -7.21 -6.52 -1.85
C GLN A 75 -6.04 -6.43 -0.89
N GLU A 76 -5.28 -5.33 -0.94
CA GLU A 76 -4.11 -5.11 -0.11
C GLU A 76 -4.15 -3.76 0.59
N SER A 77 -3.56 -3.71 1.78
CA SER A 77 -3.36 -2.45 2.50
C SER A 77 -2.20 -1.68 1.89
N TYR A 78 -2.36 -0.36 1.74
CA TYR A 78 -1.31 0.52 1.21
C TYR A 78 -0.58 1.25 2.32
N TYR A 79 0.74 1.17 2.29
CA TYR A 79 1.64 1.83 3.23
C TYR A 79 2.60 2.77 2.51
N ALA A 80 2.92 3.90 3.13
CA ALA A 80 3.96 4.80 2.65
C ALA A 80 4.97 5.12 3.77
N LEU A 81 6.21 5.44 3.38
CA LEU A 81 7.21 6.01 4.29
C LEU A 81 7.10 7.52 4.21
N LEU A 82 6.70 8.16 5.31
CA LEU A 82 6.42 9.58 5.36
C LEU A 82 7.07 10.23 6.59
N THR A 83 7.45 11.49 6.44
CA THR A 83 7.79 12.37 7.53
C THR A 83 6.52 12.92 8.21
N GLU A 84 6.65 13.53 9.38
CA GLU A 84 5.52 14.17 10.09
C GLU A 84 4.87 15.31 9.29
N GLU A 85 5.66 16.04 8.48
CA GLU A 85 5.14 17.08 7.60
C GLU A 85 4.41 16.50 6.40
N GLU A 86 4.93 15.43 5.81
CA GLU A 86 4.33 14.76 4.64
C GLU A 86 3.02 14.07 4.99
N LYS A 87 2.87 13.49 6.17
CA LYS A 87 1.61 12.91 6.65
C LYS A 87 0.43 13.89 6.55
N LYS A 88 0.66 15.17 6.82
CA LYS A 88 -0.36 16.23 6.75
C LYS A 88 -0.72 16.64 5.33
N GLN A 89 0.07 16.22 4.35
CA GLN A 89 -0.07 16.59 2.94
C GLN A 89 -0.55 15.42 2.07
N VAL A 90 -0.84 14.27 2.70
CA VAL A 90 -1.45 13.14 2.00
C VAL A 90 -2.90 13.45 1.67
N LYS A 91 -3.28 13.18 0.43
CA LYS A 91 -4.65 13.27 -0.06
C LYS A 91 -5.05 11.94 -0.67
N ILE A 92 -6.21 11.44 -0.27
CA ILE A 92 -6.79 10.20 -0.78
C ILE A 92 -8.06 10.54 -1.53
N THR A 93 -8.20 10.04 -2.75
CA THR A 93 -9.39 10.24 -3.60
C THR A 93 -9.91 8.89 -4.05
N TYR A 94 -11.23 8.79 -4.20
CA TYR A 94 -11.93 7.60 -4.66
C TYR A 94 -12.64 7.94 -5.96
N ASP A 95 -12.42 7.12 -7.00
CA ASP A 95 -13.12 7.20 -8.27
C ASP A 95 -13.90 5.90 -8.46
N LEU A 96 -15.23 5.99 -8.32
CA LEU A 96 -16.14 4.85 -8.46
C LEU A 96 -16.85 4.94 -9.81
N HIS A 97 -16.81 3.84 -10.56
CA HIS A 97 -17.53 3.71 -11.83
C HIS A 97 -18.98 3.29 -11.58
N ALA A 98 -19.92 4.15 -11.97
CA ALA A 98 -21.33 3.81 -11.92
C ALA A 98 -21.62 2.68 -12.93
N ASN A 99 -22.19 1.55 -12.47
CA ASN A 99 -22.66 0.42 -13.29
C ASN A 99 -21.60 -0.55 -13.80
N SER A 100 -20.61 -0.96 -13.03
CA SER A 100 -19.86 -2.14 -13.40
C SER A 100 -20.60 -3.40 -12.95
N GLU A 101 -20.93 -4.30 -13.89
CA GLU A 101 -21.32 -5.70 -13.60
C GLU A 101 -20.12 -6.51 -13.07
N GLU A 102 -18.94 -5.89 -13.11
CA GLU A 102 -17.67 -6.43 -12.65
C GLU A 102 -17.53 -6.28 -11.14
N GLU A 103 -16.68 -7.12 -10.55
CA GLU A 103 -16.35 -7.02 -9.10
C GLU A 103 -15.52 -5.77 -8.79
N GLU A 104 -14.71 -5.32 -9.76
CA GLU A 104 -13.94 -4.06 -9.70
C GLU A 104 -14.87 -2.89 -10.02
N VAL A 105 -15.06 -2.00 -9.07
CA VAL A 105 -16.00 -0.87 -9.17
C VAL A 105 -15.32 0.49 -9.15
N GLY A 106 -14.01 0.54 -9.07
CA GLY A 106 -13.29 1.81 -9.07
C GLY A 106 -11.85 1.71 -8.61
N VAL A 107 -11.27 2.86 -8.35
CA VAL A 107 -9.89 2.99 -7.87
C VAL A 107 -9.80 4.00 -6.73
N VAL A 108 -8.91 3.74 -5.78
CA VAL A 108 -8.44 4.72 -4.81
C VAL A 108 -7.07 5.22 -5.24
N GLN A 109 -6.88 6.52 -5.24
CA GLN A 109 -5.63 7.18 -5.60
C GLN A 109 -5.09 7.91 -4.37
N ILE A 110 -3.81 7.74 -4.12
CA ILE A 110 -3.11 8.30 -2.97
C ILE A 110 -2.08 9.30 -3.50
N TYR A 111 -2.17 10.54 -3.04
CA TYR A 111 -1.29 11.63 -3.43
C TYR A 111 -0.51 12.16 -2.23
N LEU A 112 0.74 12.52 -2.46
CA LEU A 112 1.50 13.39 -1.57
C LEU A 112 1.67 14.74 -2.29
N LYS A 113 1.03 15.79 -1.78
CA LYS A 113 0.86 17.05 -2.50
C LYS A 113 0.12 16.79 -3.82
N ASP A 114 0.81 17.02 -4.95
CA ASP A 114 0.27 16.82 -6.30
C ASP A 114 0.89 15.58 -6.99
N GLU A 115 1.75 14.83 -6.31
CA GLU A 115 2.41 13.63 -6.83
C GLU A 115 1.63 12.38 -6.47
N LEU A 116 1.31 11.54 -7.47
CA LEU A 116 0.65 10.26 -7.26
C LEU A 116 1.64 9.26 -6.64
N LEU A 117 1.40 8.84 -5.39
CA LEU A 117 2.18 7.82 -4.70
C LEU A 117 1.77 6.40 -5.10
N GLY A 118 0.48 6.18 -5.30
CA GLY A 118 -0.03 4.86 -5.64
C GLY A 118 -1.52 4.83 -5.92
N THR A 119 -1.95 3.70 -6.46
CA THR A 119 -3.35 3.43 -6.81
C THR A 119 -3.69 2.00 -6.43
N GLU A 120 -4.85 1.80 -5.77
CA GLU A 120 -5.39 0.49 -5.47
C GLU A 120 -6.78 0.33 -6.10
N LYS A 121 -7.12 -0.89 -6.50
CA LYS A 121 -8.43 -1.22 -7.07
C LYS A 121 -9.46 -1.38 -5.97
N ILE A 122 -10.65 -0.83 -6.19
CA ILE A 122 -11.79 -0.96 -5.29
C ILE A 122 -12.72 -2.02 -5.83
N TYR A 123 -13.12 -2.92 -4.96
CA TYR A 123 -14.05 -4.01 -5.24
C TYR A 123 -15.31 -3.85 -4.41
N GLN A 124 -16.43 -4.34 -4.95
CA GLN A 124 -17.70 -4.37 -4.23
C GLN A 124 -18.01 -5.81 -3.81
N LYS A 125 -18.42 -5.98 -2.54
CA LYS A 125 -18.94 -7.26 -2.08
C LYS A 125 -20.30 -7.53 -2.72
N LYS A 126 -20.48 -8.72 -3.27
CA LYS A 126 -21.80 -9.15 -3.77
C LYS A 126 -22.73 -9.39 -2.58
N ASP A 127 -23.92 -8.81 -2.64
CA ASP A 127 -24.98 -9.10 -1.66
C ASP A 127 -25.35 -10.58 -1.73
N GLU A 128 -24.97 -11.36 -0.73
CA GLU A 128 -25.33 -12.78 -0.61
C GLU A 128 -26.85 -12.99 -0.43
N THR A 129 -27.61 -11.94 -0.14
CA THR A 129 -29.07 -11.98 0.05
C THR A 129 -29.81 -12.35 -1.24
N LEU A 130 -29.36 -11.88 -2.41
CA LEU A 130 -29.97 -12.21 -3.70
C LEU A 130 -29.77 -13.68 -4.11
N SER A 131 -28.67 -14.32 -3.67
CA SER A 131 -28.42 -15.74 -4.00
C SER A 131 -29.30 -16.69 -3.17
N LYS A 132 -29.66 -16.32 -1.96
CA LYS A 132 -30.53 -17.13 -1.08
C LYS A 132 -31.99 -17.10 -1.53
N GLU A 133 -32.50 -15.97 -2.00
CA GLU A 133 -33.86 -15.89 -2.57
C GLU A 133 -33.99 -16.70 -3.86
N GLY A 134 -33.00 -16.63 -4.75
CA GLY A 134 -32.99 -17.44 -5.98
C GLY A 134 -32.85 -18.93 -5.71
N PHE A 135 -32.09 -19.33 -4.68
CA PHE A 135 -31.98 -20.73 -4.27
C PHE A 135 -33.28 -21.24 -3.62
N LEU A 136 -33.88 -20.47 -2.71
CA LEU A 136 -35.15 -20.81 -2.08
C LEU A 136 -36.30 -20.92 -3.12
N GLN A 137 -36.38 -19.96 -4.05
CA GLN A 137 -37.38 -20.02 -5.12
C GLN A 137 -37.19 -21.27 -6.03
N LYS A 138 -35.94 -21.59 -6.39
CA LYS A 138 -35.66 -22.84 -7.17
C LYS A 138 -35.93 -24.09 -6.36
N PHE A 139 -35.61 -24.11 -5.06
CA PHE A 139 -35.88 -25.21 -4.15
C PHE A 139 -37.39 -25.44 -3.96
N PHE A 140 -38.17 -24.39 -3.74
CA PHE A 140 -39.64 -24.46 -3.62
C PHE A 140 -40.28 -24.87 -4.94
N ARG A 141 -39.78 -24.38 -6.07
CA ARG A 141 -40.25 -24.76 -7.39
C ARG A 141 -39.98 -26.25 -7.71
N TRP A 142 -38.84 -26.79 -7.25
CA TRP A 142 -38.52 -28.21 -7.38
C TRP A 142 -39.38 -29.08 -6.43
N LEU A 143 -39.65 -28.59 -5.22
CA LEU A 143 -40.40 -29.37 -4.20
C LEU A 143 -41.91 -29.40 -4.46
N PHE A 144 -42.49 -28.33 -5.00
CA PHE A 144 -43.96 -28.18 -5.15
C PHE A 144 -44.43 -28.15 -6.59
N GLY A 145 -43.56 -28.22 -7.60
CA GLY A 145 -43.95 -28.46 -9.00
C GLY A 145 -44.74 -27.32 -9.67
N TRP A 146 -44.58 -26.06 -9.21
CA TRP A 146 -45.27 -24.90 -9.80
C TRP A 146 -44.29 -24.02 -10.60
#